data_97c255f37718a4fd05e2732c76057476
#
_entry.id   97c255f37718a4fd05e2732c76057476
#
_cell.length_a   1.000
_cell.length_b   1.000
_cell.length_c   1.000
_cell.angle_alpha   90.00
_cell.angle_beta   90.00
_cell.angle_gamma   90.00
#
_symmetry.space_group_name_H-M   'P 1'
#
loop_
_entity.id
_entity.type
_entity.pdbx_description
1 polymer ?
#
loop_
_entity_poly.entity_id
_entity_poly.type
_entity_poly.pdbx_seq_one_letter_code
_entity_poly.pdbx_strand_id
1 'polypeptide(L)'
;MFEQINEEIKTPYYQDNFPNNGQRFIAWYLRNVHLRDMVETRDDITDGADDKQIDAIVIDDDKNTIFILQGKFIGGTVVDAEPLREVLSSWIQLRDLVRLQEVGNNKLKRKLSDVARALEDDYEIAFELITTGDLTAAAKNDLATFQQQLADLSEKDDLICSISVIDSDEIKRRYDLALEKENPSINHVIDLSAGHFMYETLANTKVAIGALPLKECIKIPGIKDGTLFQKNVRQSL
;
A
#
# COMPACT_ATOMS: atom_id res chain seq x y z
N MET A 1 9.78 -13.16 2.47
CA MET A 1 9.40 -11.76 2.13
C MET A 1 10.58 -10.79 2.22
N PHE A 2 11.36 -10.79 3.32
CA PHE A 2 12.49 -9.87 3.46
C PHE A 2 13.48 -9.91 2.29
N GLU A 3 13.98 -11.10 1.88
CA GLU A 3 14.95 -11.24 0.79
C GLU A 3 14.40 -10.71 -0.54
N GLN A 4 13.15 -10.99 -0.84
CA GLN A 4 12.49 -10.48 -2.04
C GLN A 4 12.46 -8.95 -2.06
N ILE A 5 11.99 -8.34 -0.98
CA ILE A 5 11.94 -6.89 -0.86
C ILE A 5 13.36 -6.30 -0.94
N ASN A 6 14.33 -6.93 -0.24
CA ASN A 6 15.71 -6.49 -0.23
C ASN A 6 16.37 -6.49 -1.61
N GLU A 7 15.99 -7.41 -2.50
CA GLU A 7 16.46 -7.40 -3.89
C GLU A 7 15.73 -6.34 -4.74
N GLU A 8 14.41 -6.21 -4.57
CA GLU A 8 13.61 -5.25 -5.35
C GLU A 8 13.97 -3.79 -5.03
N ILE A 9 14.22 -3.44 -3.76
CA ILE A 9 14.59 -2.08 -3.36
C ILE A 9 16.00 -1.65 -3.81
N LYS A 10 16.81 -2.59 -4.33
CA LYS A 10 18.12 -2.31 -4.95
C LYS A 10 18.01 -1.93 -6.43
N THR A 11 16.83 -2.01 -7.03
CA THR A 11 16.66 -1.61 -8.42
C THR A 11 16.80 -0.09 -8.59
N PRO A 12 17.16 0.39 -9.80
CA PRO A 12 17.46 1.80 -10.03
C PRO A 12 16.36 2.75 -9.57
N TYR A 13 15.09 2.40 -9.79
CA TYR A 13 13.98 3.25 -9.37
C TYR A 13 14.04 3.61 -7.88
N TYR A 14 14.24 2.62 -7.00
CA TYR A 14 14.28 2.88 -5.55
C TYR A 14 15.59 3.56 -5.15
N GLN A 15 16.71 3.14 -5.73
CA GLN A 15 18.02 3.71 -5.39
C GLN A 15 18.15 5.17 -5.78
N ASP A 16 17.64 5.56 -6.95
CA ASP A 16 17.74 6.91 -7.47
C ASP A 16 16.77 7.89 -6.79
N ASN A 17 15.65 7.40 -6.26
CA ASN A 17 14.61 8.25 -5.70
C ASN A 17 14.56 8.29 -4.16
N PHE A 18 15.15 7.31 -3.48
CA PHE A 18 15.07 7.19 -2.01
C PHE A 18 16.43 6.92 -1.40
N PRO A 19 16.90 7.76 -0.44
CA PRO A 19 18.29 7.79 -0.01
C PRO A 19 18.71 6.57 0.83
N ASN A 20 17.79 5.95 1.57
CA ASN A 20 18.09 4.86 2.48
C ASN A 20 17.12 3.68 2.37
N ASN A 21 17.48 2.54 2.95
CA ASN A 21 16.68 1.32 2.84
C ASN A 21 15.31 1.42 3.55
N GLY A 22 15.18 2.22 4.60
CA GLY A 22 13.89 2.48 5.26
C GLY A 22 12.90 3.14 4.32
N GLN A 23 13.31 4.25 3.69
CA GLN A 23 12.47 4.95 2.70
C GLN A 23 12.18 4.07 1.46
N ARG A 24 13.17 3.30 0.99
CA ARG A 24 12.98 2.36 -0.13
C ARG A 24 11.96 1.27 0.21
N PHE A 25 11.98 0.78 1.44
CA PHE A 25 11.02 -0.21 1.93
C PHE A 25 9.60 0.35 1.98
N ILE A 26 9.42 1.55 2.53
CA ILE A 26 8.13 2.23 2.51
C ILE A 26 7.67 2.50 1.08
N ALA A 27 8.54 2.99 0.20
CA ALA A 27 8.22 3.19 -1.21
C ALA A 27 7.80 1.88 -1.90
N TRP A 28 8.49 0.76 -1.58
CA TRP A 28 8.11 -0.55 -2.07
C TRP A 28 6.71 -0.96 -1.59
N TYR A 29 6.41 -0.74 -0.32
CA TYR A 29 5.11 -1.07 0.27
C TYR A 29 3.98 -0.23 -0.37
N LEU A 30 4.19 1.06 -0.53
CA LEU A 30 3.24 1.95 -1.20
C LEU A 30 2.94 1.49 -2.63
N ARG A 31 3.95 1.12 -3.39
CA ARG A 31 3.79 0.70 -4.78
C ARG A 31 3.15 -0.68 -4.93
N ASN A 32 3.53 -1.62 -4.09
CA ASN A 32 3.17 -3.03 -4.28
C ASN A 32 1.98 -3.47 -3.43
N VAL A 33 1.61 -2.71 -2.40
CA VAL A 33 0.47 -3.03 -1.52
C VAL A 33 -0.66 -2.00 -1.66
N HIS A 34 -0.32 -0.71 -1.64
CA HIS A 34 -1.30 0.36 -1.88
C HIS A 34 -1.48 0.69 -3.37
N LEU A 35 -0.73 0.06 -4.26
CA LEU A 35 -0.79 0.25 -5.72
C LEU A 35 -0.59 1.71 -6.16
N ARG A 36 0.21 2.46 -5.40
CA ARG A 36 0.52 3.86 -5.72
C ARG A 36 1.46 3.93 -6.93
N ASP A 37 1.24 4.88 -7.80
CA ASP A 37 2.17 5.15 -8.89
C ASP A 37 3.47 5.81 -8.41
N MET A 38 4.38 6.15 -9.34
CA MET A 38 5.68 6.76 -8.99
C MET A 38 5.55 8.16 -8.40
N VAL A 39 4.57 8.94 -8.82
CA VAL A 39 4.33 10.31 -8.36
C VAL A 39 3.68 10.28 -6.99
N GLU A 40 2.60 9.53 -6.86
CA GLU A 40 1.89 9.32 -5.60
C GLU A 40 2.80 8.78 -4.50
N THR A 41 3.65 7.78 -4.82
CA THR A 41 4.62 7.21 -3.87
C THR A 41 5.55 8.28 -3.28
N ARG A 42 6.05 9.21 -4.13
CA ARG A 42 6.91 10.29 -3.65
C ARG A 42 6.16 11.32 -2.81
N ASP A 43 4.92 11.61 -3.18
CA ASP A 43 4.09 12.56 -2.48
C ASP A 43 3.58 12.01 -1.13
N ASP A 44 3.37 10.70 -1.04
CA ASP A 44 2.92 10.05 0.19
C ASP A 44 4.04 9.91 1.23
N ILE A 45 5.33 9.85 0.81
CA ILE A 45 6.47 9.72 1.73
C ILE A 45 6.77 11.05 2.39
N THR A 46 6.64 11.08 3.73
CA THR A 46 6.92 12.23 4.58
C THR A 46 8.26 12.12 5.32
N ASP A 47 8.90 10.94 5.30
CA ASP A 47 10.15 10.63 6.00
C ASP A 47 11.27 11.66 5.73
N GLY A 48 11.96 12.04 6.79
CA GLY A 48 13.05 13.02 6.80
C GLY A 48 13.26 13.61 8.18
N ALA A 49 14.13 14.61 8.29
CA ALA A 49 14.27 15.35 9.54
C ALA A 49 12.91 16.02 9.90
N ASP A 50 12.52 15.93 11.16
CA ASP A 50 11.24 16.47 11.67
C ASP A 50 9.95 15.86 11.03
N ASP A 51 10.01 14.60 10.59
CA ASP A 51 8.85 13.83 10.10
C ASP A 51 7.87 13.41 11.20
N LYS A 52 8.26 13.63 12.47
CA LYS A 52 7.47 13.29 13.67
C LYS A 52 7.09 11.79 13.73
N GLN A 53 8.00 10.96 13.23
CA GLN A 53 7.84 9.49 13.20
C GLN A 53 6.69 9.03 12.30
N ILE A 54 6.45 9.77 11.23
CA ILE A 54 5.51 9.45 10.17
C ILE A 54 6.31 9.28 8.89
N ASP A 55 6.50 8.04 8.45
CA ASP A 55 7.30 7.76 7.24
C ASP A 55 6.49 8.00 5.97
N ALA A 56 5.18 7.72 6.00
CA ALA A 56 4.28 8.04 4.90
C ALA A 56 2.84 8.24 5.37
N ILE A 57 2.06 8.99 4.58
CA ILE A 57 0.62 9.16 4.74
C ILE A 57 -0.06 8.83 3.41
N VAL A 58 -0.98 7.87 3.43
CA VAL A 58 -1.82 7.50 2.28
C VAL A 58 -3.26 7.85 2.58
N ILE A 59 -3.91 8.58 1.68
CA ILE A 59 -5.35 8.79 1.70
C ILE A 59 -5.95 7.84 0.67
N ASP A 60 -6.79 6.92 1.13
CA ASP A 60 -7.45 5.89 0.33
C ASP A 60 -8.95 6.23 0.25
N ASP A 61 -9.34 6.87 -0.85
CA ASP A 61 -10.72 7.33 -1.07
C ASP A 61 -11.69 6.15 -1.26
N ASP A 62 -11.20 5.00 -1.74
CA ASP A 62 -12.02 3.79 -1.90
C ASP A 62 -12.44 3.20 -0.54
N LYS A 63 -11.63 3.43 0.50
CA LYS A 63 -11.85 2.91 1.85
C LYS A 63 -12.27 3.98 2.86
N ASN A 64 -12.29 5.25 2.47
CA ASN A 64 -12.44 6.39 3.37
C ASN A 64 -11.46 6.29 4.55
N THR A 65 -10.20 6.00 4.28
CA THR A 65 -9.19 5.73 5.32
C THR A 65 -7.90 6.50 5.07
N ILE A 66 -7.40 7.13 6.11
CA ILE A 66 -6.09 7.76 6.17
C ILE A 66 -5.12 6.77 6.82
N PHE A 67 -4.20 6.21 6.05
CA PHE A 67 -3.15 5.36 6.58
C PHE A 67 -1.94 6.19 7.00
N ILE A 68 -1.54 6.07 8.26
CA ILE A 68 -0.31 6.65 8.82
C ILE A 68 0.69 5.52 8.99
N LEU A 69 1.74 5.55 8.20
CA LEU A 69 2.66 4.44 8.04
C LEU A 69 4.01 4.73 8.70
N GLN A 70 4.52 3.75 9.43
CA GLN A 70 5.90 3.71 9.89
C GLN A 70 6.54 2.37 9.51
N GLY A 71 7.76 2.39 8.97
CA GLY A 71 8.45 1.22 8.47
C GLY A 71 9.68 0.85 9.29
N LYS A 72 9.84 -0.44 9.59
CA LYS A 72 11.05 -1.01 10.18
C LYS A 72 11.55 -2.15 9.30
N PHE A 73 12.46 -1.83 8.38
CA PHE A 73 13.07 -2.80 7.48
C PHE A 73 14.25 -3.50 8.17
N ILE A 74 14.02 -4.72 8.65
CA ILE A 74 15.00 -5.48 9.45
C ILE A 74 15.11 -6.91 8.93
N GLY A 75 16.35 -7.37 8.73
CA GLY A 75 16.65 -8.75 8.32
C GLY A 75 16.72 -9.70 9.50
N GLY A 76 15.73 -10.57 9.66
CA GLY A 76 15.79 -11.73 10.57
C GLY A 76 15.89 -11.41 12.07
N THR A 77 15.53 -10.21 12.49
CA THR A 77 15.56 -9.76 13.89
C THR A 77 14.16 -9.54 14.45
N VAL A 78 14.07 -9.52 15.75
CA VAL A 78 12.83 -9.31 16.50
C VAL A 78 12.60 -7.80 16.67
N VAL A 79 11.36 -7.35 16.50
CA VAL A 79 10.94 -5.96 16.73
C VAL A 79 10.46 -5.83 18.16
N ASP A 80 11.08 -4.92 18.91
CA ASP A 80 10.68 -4.58 20.28
C ASP A 80 9.52 -3.59 20.31
N ALA A 81 9.06 -3.22 21.48
CA ALA A 81 7.91 -2.33 21.69
C ALA A 81 8.18 -0.84 21.33
N GLU A 82 9.45 -0.43 21.18
CA GLU A 82 9.80 0.97 20.89
C GLU A 82 9.13 1.50 19.61
N PRO A 83 9.17 0.80 18.45
CA PRO A 83 8.49 1.27 17.24
C PRO A 83 6.97 1.44 17.39
N LEU A 84 6.32 0.61 18.21
CA LEU A 84 4.89 0.78 18.51
C LEU A 84 4.61 2.05 19.31
N ARG A 85 5.50 2.41 20.24
CA ARG A 85 5.40 3.66 21.00
C ARG A 85 5.63 4.88 20.11
N GLU A 86 6.50 4.77 19.12
CA GLU A 86 6.69 5.80 18.09
C GLU A 86 5.40 6.03 17.30
N VAL A 87 4.73 4.96 16.83
CA VAL A 87 3.42 5.06 16.16
C VAL A 87 2.37 5.72 17.05
N LEU A 88 2.29 5.33 18.32
CA LEU A 88 1.36 5.96 19.27
C LEU A 88 1.68 7.45 19.51
N SER A 89 2.96 7.82 19.51
CA SER A 89 3.39 9.22 19.58
C SER A 89 2.87 10.03 18.39
N SER A 90 2.87 9.47 17.20
CA SER A 90 2.31 10.11 16.00
C SER A 90 0.82 10.40 16.15
N TRP A 91 0.06 9.49 16.77
CA TRP A 91 -1.35 9.72 17.10
C TRP A 91 -1.56 10.97 17.96
N ILE A 92 -0.80 11.10 19.04
CA ILE A 92 -0.93 12.25 19.96
C ILE A 92 -0.64 13.56 19.21
N GLN A 93 0.29 13.56 18.28
CA GLN A 93 0.64 14.72 17.46
C GLN A 93 -0.43 15.06 16.42
N LEU A 94 -1.04 14.05 15.79
CA LEU A 94 -2.11 14.25 14.79
C LEU A 94 -3.40 14.86 15.37
N ARG A 95 -3.63 14.76 16.67
CA ARG A 95 -4.76 15.44 17.34
C ARG A 95 -4.64 16.96 17.32
N ASP A 96 -3.45 17.49 17.09
CA ASP A 96 -3.20 18.92 16.94
C ASP A 96 -2.53 19.19 15.58
N LEU A 97 -3.33 19.15 14.52
CA LEU A 97 -2.88 19.37 13.15
C LEU A 97 -2.25 20.76 12.96
N VAL A 98 -2.75 21.78 13.69
CA VAL A 98 -2.22 23.14 13.61
C VAL A 98 -0.78 23.15 14.11
N ARG A 99 -0.52 22.59 15.29
CA ARG A 99 0.83 22.49 15.84
C ARG A 99 1.74 21.62 14.97
N LEU A 100 1.22 20.53 14.44
CA LEU A 100 1.99 19.64 13.59
C LEU A 100 2.39 20.32 12.26
N GLN A 101 1.53 21.17 11.72
CA GLN A 101 1.86 22.03 10.58
C GLN A 101 2.95 23.05 10.88
N GLU A 102 3.07 23.54 12.13
CA GLU A 102 4.13 24.44 12.50
C GLU A 102 5.50 23.75 12.57
N VAL A 103 5.56 22.56 13.19
CA VAL A 103 6.81 21.89 13.59
C VAL A 103 7.26 20.77 12.66
N GLY A 104 6.40 20.28 11.77
CA GLY A 104 6.71 19.21 10.81
C GLY A 104 7.61 19.67 9.66
N ASN A 105 8.22 18.73 8.96
CA ASN A 105 8.95 19.03 7.73
C ASN A 105 8.02 19.46 6.57
N ASN A 106 8.60 19.96 5.49
CA ASN A 106 7.80 20.51 4.37
C ASN A 106 6.95 19.45 3.64
N LYS A 107 7.36 18.18 3.62
CA LYS A 107 6.59 17.09 3.00
C LYS A 107 5.37 16.78 3.86
N LEU A 108 5.57 16.63 5.18
CA LEU A 108 4.51 16.40 6.15
C LEU A 108 3.49 17.54 6.11
N LYS A 109 3.94 18.79 6.13
CA LYS A 109 3.05 19.98 6.08
C LYS A 109 2.12 19.99 4.87
N ARG A 110 2.62 19.62 3.70
CA ARG A 110 1.78 19.53 2.50
C ARG A 110 0.70 18.46 2.66
N LYS A 111 1.09 17.29 3.14
CA LYS A 111 0.17 16.15 3.31
C LYS A 111 -0.90 16.40 4.38
N LEU A 112 -0.55 17.15 5.45
CA LEU A 112 -1.49 17.49 6.52
C LEU A 112 -2.69 18.32 6.05
N SER A 113 -2.57 19.07 4.98
CA SER A 113 -3.71 19.79 4.38
C SER A 113 -4.72 18.83 3.75
N ASP A 114 -4.24 17.75 3.15
CA ASP A 114 -5.10 16.71 2.59
C ASP A 114 -5.71 15.85 3.70
N VAL A 115 -4.93 15.55 4.76
CA VAL A 115 -5.42 14.88 5.97
C VAL A 115 -6.55 15.68 6.61
N ALA A 116 -6.40 16.99 6.79
CA ALA A 116 -7.43 17.83 7.38
C ALA A 116 -8.75 17.77 6.57
N ARG A 117 -8.66 17.79 5.24
CA ARG A 117 -9.83 17.68 4.36
C ARG A 117 -10.49 16.31 4.46
N ALA A 118 -9.71 15.22 4.45
CA ALA A 118 -10.24 13.86 4.60
C ALA A 118 -10.93 13.66 5.96
N LEU A 119 -10.43 14.28 7.03
CA LEU A 119 -11.08 14.26 8.35
C LEU A 119 -12.40 15.05 8.38
N GLU A 120 -12.56 16.11 7.58
CA GLU A 120 -13.83 16.80 7.41
C GLU A 120 -14.88 15.94 6.68
N ASP A 121 -14.42 14.95 5.90
CA ASP A 121 -15.26 13.97 5.18
C ASP A 121 -15.41 12.63 5.96
N ASP A 122 -15.20 12.62 7.28
CA ASP A 122 -15.35 11.50 8.20
C ASP A 122 -14.47 10.26 7.87
N TYR A 123 -13.25 10.47 7.33
CA TYR A 123 -12.33 9.37 7.10
C TYR A 123 -11.77 8.82 8.41
N GLU A 124 -11.62 7.49 8.48
CA GLU A 124 -10.97 6.80 9.59
C GLU A 124 -9.45 6.95 9.53
N ILE A 125 -8.77 6.89 10.68
CA ILE A 125 -7.31 6.85 10.74
C ILE A 125 -6.84 5.44 11.09
N ALA A 126 -5.99 4.87 10.23
CA ALA A 126 -5.32 3.60 10.47
C ALA A 126 -3.81 3.80 10.64
N PHE A 127 -3.32 3.59 11.85
CA PHE A 127 -1.88 3.56 12.13
C PHE A 127 -1.33 2.17 11.83
N GLU A 128 -0.29 2.09 11.01
CA GLU A 128 0.34 0.84 10.65
C GLU A 128 1.85 0.88 10.90
N LEU A 129 2.34 -0.01 11.77
CA LEU A 129 3.74 -0.35 11.85
C LEU A 129 4.04 -1.48 10.87
N ILE A 130 4.76 -1.17 9.80
CA ILE A 130 5.13 -2.14 8.77
C ILE A 130 6.53 -2.67 9.08
N THR A 131 6.68 -3.98 9.21
CA THR A 131 7.96 -4.58 9.56
C THR A 131 8.21 -5.91 8.89
N THR A 132 9.45 -6.18 8.56
CA THR A 132 9.91 -7.49 8.08
C THR A 132 10.44 -8.39 9.21
N GLY A 133 10.44 -7.90 10.45
CA GLY A 133 10.80 -8.66 11.66
C GLY A 133 9.58 -9.14 12.44
N ASP A 134 9.80 -10.07 13.38
CA ASP A 134 8.76 -10.60 14.25
C ASP A 134 8.64 -9.77 15.54
N LEU A 135 7.43 -9.56 16.03
CA LEU A 135 7.22 -8.88 17.31
C LEU A 135 7.63 -9.76 18.49
N THR A 136 8.33 -9.16 19.47
CA THR A 136 8.53 -9.79 20.78
C THR A 136 7.19 -10.01 21.51
N ALA A 137 7.18 -10.89 22.51
CA ALA A 137 6.00 -11.08 23.36
C ALA A 137 5.61 -9.78 24.09
N ALA A 138 6.60 -8.97 24.51
CA ALA A 138 6.37 -7.67 25.13
C ALA A 138 5.70 -6.70 24.13
N ALA A 139 6.20 -6.62 22.89
CA ALA A 139 5.62 -5.79 21.84
C ALA A 139 4.16 -6.20 21.51
N LYS A 140 3.86 -7.49 21.48
CA LYS A 140 2.48 -7.99 21.29
C LYS A 140 1.53 -7.56 22.41
N ASN A 141 2.00 -7.59 23.67
CA ASN A 141 1.23 -7.11 24.81
C ASN A 141 0.99 -5.59 24.77
N ASP A 142 2.03 -4.83 24.42
CA ASP A 142 1.92 -3.38 24.25
C ASP A 142 0.95 -3.03 23.12
N LEU A 143 0.99 -3.75 21.98
CA LEU A 143 0.06 -3.57 20.88
C LEU A 143 -1.40 -3.75 21.34
N ALA A 144 -1.72 -4.80 22.07
CA ALA A 144 -3.07 -5.03 22.58
C ALA A 144 -3.52 -3.90 23.52
N THR A 145 -2.61 -3.39 24.36
CA THR A 145 -2.87 -2.24 25.24
C THR A 145 -3.14 -0.97 24.42
N PHE A 146 -2.37 -0.71 23.38
CA PHE A 146 -2.54 0.47 22.54
C PHE A 146 -3.82 0.42 21.70
N GLN A 147 -4.18 -0.77 21.22
CA GLN A 147 -5.46 -0.98 20.52
C GLN A 147 -6.64 -0.59 21.41
N GLN A 148 -6.63 -1.02 22.68
CA GLN A 148 -7.68 -0.66 23.63
C GLN A 148 -7.68 0.84 23.93
N GLN A 149 -6.52 1.45 24.16
CA GLN A 149 -6.41 2.89 24.41
C GLN A 149 -6.92 3.74 23.24
N LEU A 150 -6.62 3.32 22.00
CA LEU A 150 -7.12 4.02 20.81
C LEU A 150 -8.62 3.88 20.65
N ALA A 151 -9.19 2.69 20.93
CA ALA A 151 -10.64 2.50 20.93
C ALA A 151 -11.34 3.40 21.95
N ASP A 152 -10.82 3.47 23.18
CA ASP A 152 -11.35 4.33 24.24
C ASP A 152 -11.27 5.83 23.89
N LEU A 153 -10.21 6.23 23.17
CA LEU A 153 -10.04 7.61 22.72
C LEU A 153 -10.95 7.93 21.51
N SER A 154 -11.13 6.99 20.60
CA SER A 154 -12.00 7.14 19.44
C SER A 154 -13.45 7.41 19.87
N GLU A 155 -13.94 6.70 20.89
CA GLU A 155 -15.28 6.94 21.44
C GLU A 155 -15.46 8.34 22.03
N LYS A 156 -14.37 8.94 22.55
CA LYS A 156 -14.45 10.29 23.17
C LYS A 156 -14.36 11.40 22.15
N ASP A 157 -13.58 11.21 21.10
CA ASP A 157 -13.23 12.26 20.15
C ASP A 157 -14.09 12.20 18.87
N ASP A 158 -15.03 11.26 18.78
CA ASP A 158 -15.86 10.97 17.58
C ASP A 158 -14.99 10.77 16.32
N LEU A 159 -13.82 10.16 16.49
CA LEU A 159 -12.86 9.90 15.44
C LEU A 159 -12.40 8.45 15.48
N ILE A 160 -12.74 7.67 14.47
CA ILE A 160 -12.38 6.24 14.40
C ILE A 160 -10.89 6.10 14.11
N CYS A 161 -10.18 5.49 15.07
CA CYS A 161 -8.76 5.24 14.96
C CYS A 161 -8.42 3.79 15.27
N SER A 162 -7.48 3.24 14.53
CA SER A 162 -6.96 1.89 14.75
C SER A 162 -5.44 1.84 14.69
N ILE A 163 -4.83 0.86 15.34
CA ILE A 163 -3.40 0.56 15.22
C ILE A 163 -3.20 -0.92 14.90
N SER A 164 -2.33 -1.21 13.96
CA SER A 164 -1.98 -2.56 13.56
C SER A 164 -0.50 -2.70 13.26
N VAL A 165 -0.03 -3.94 13.32
CA VAL A 165 1.31 -4.31 12.86
C VAL A 165 1.17 -5.16 11.63
N ILE A 166 1.87 -4.75 10.59
CA ILE A 166 1.93 -5.43 9.30
C ILE A 166 3.27 -6.14 9.23
N ASP A 167 3.30 -7.36 9.72
CA ASP A 167 4.49 -8.22 9.72
C ASP A 167 4.73 -8.87 8.34
N SER A 168 5.78 -9.68 8.25
CA SER A 168 6.16 -10.35 6.99
C SER A 168 5.05 -11.19 6.36
N ASP A 169 4.24 -11.86 7.17
CA ASP A 169 3.16 -12.71 6.68
C ASP A 169 1.99 -11.85 6.18
N GLU A 170 1.65 -10.79 6.92
CA GLU A 170 0.61 -9.85 6.52
C GLU A 170 1.05 -9.00 5.30
N ILE A 171 2.32 -8.58 5.22
CA ILE A 171 2.88 -7.94 4.01
C ILE A 171 2.68 -8.88 2.82
N LYS A 172 3.05 -10.16 2.96
CA LYS A 172 2.91 -11.14 1.88
C LYS A 172 1.45 -11.29 1.47
N ARG A 173 0.54 -11.46 2.42
CA ARG A 173 -0.90 -11.59 2.16
C ARG A 173 -1.46 -10.39 1.39
N ARG A 174 -1.11 -9.17 1.83
CA ARG A 174 -1.56 -7.94 1.17
C ARG A 174 -0.95 -7.77 -0.22
N TYR A 175 0.32 -8.12 -0.38
CA TYR A 175 0.99 -8.12 -1.68
C TYR A 175 0.34 -9.09 -2.67
N ASP A 176 0.05 -10.32 -2.23
CA ASP A 176 -0.62 -11.32 -3.06
C ASP A 176 -2.02 -10.82 -3.50
N LEU A 177 -2.79 -10.21 -2.60
CA LEU A 177 -4.09 -9.58 -2.92
C LEU A 177 -3.96 -8.41 -3.90
N ALA A 178 -2.94 -7.57 -3.74
CA ALA A 178 -2.67 -6.47 -4.66
C ALA A 178 -2.30 -7.00 -6.05
N LEU A 179 -1.49 -8.06 -6.12
CA LEU A 179 -1.17 -8.72 -7.39
C LEU A 179 -2.41 -9.32 -8.07
N GLU A 180 -3.32 -9.92 -7.30
CA GLU A 180 -4.59 -10.44 -7.83
C GLU A 180 -5.47 -9.31 -8.36
N LYS A 181 -5.55 -8.18 -7.65
CA LYS A 181 -6.28 -6.99 -8.09
C LYS A 181 -5.71 -6.43 -9.39
N GLU A 182 -4.38 -6.34 -9.49
CA GLU A 182 -3.71 -5.83 -10.69
C GLU A 182 -3.69 -6.84 -11.85
N ASN A 183 -3.63 -8.16 -11.56
CA ASN A 183 -3.62 -9.22 -12.55
C ASN A 183 -4.72 -10.23 -12.22
N PRO A 184 -5.99 -9.87 -12.42
CA PRO A 184 -7.06 -10.80 -12.16
C PRO A 184 -6.87 -12.09 -12.98
N SER A 185 -6.88 -13.23 -12.29
CA SER A 185 -6.85 -14.53 -12.96
C SER A 185 -8.14 -14.70 -13.72
N ILE A 186 -8.07 -14.64 -15.05
CA ILE A 186 -9.22 -14.80 -15.92
C ILE A 186 -9.27 -16.23 -16.40
N ASN A 187 -10.24 -16.99 -15.90
CA ASN A 187 -10.57 -18.29 -16.42
C ASN A 187 -11.86 -18.18 -17.24
N HIS A 188 -11.72 -18.03 -18.55
CA HIS A 188 -12.86 -17.89 -19.46
C HIS A 188 -12.66 -18.75 -20.69
N VAL A 189 -13.71 -19.50 -21.02
CA VAL A 189 -13.73 -20.32 -22.24
C VAL A 189 -14.32 -19.49 -23.37
N ILE A 190 -13.51 -19.27 -24.40
CA ILE A 190 -13.96 -18.60 -25.62
C ILE A 190 -14.41 -19.68 -26.62
N ASP A 191 -15.65 -19.58 -27.08
CA ASP A 191 -16.15 -20.42 -28.16
C ASP A 191 -15.62 -19.90 -29.51
N LEU A 192 -14.66 -20.60 -30.06
CA LEU A 192 -14.05 -20.30 -31.36
C LEU A 192 -14.87 -20.80 -32.56
N SER A 193 -15.97 -21.52 -32.35
CA SER A 193 -16.79 -22.10 -33.41
C SER A 193 -17.45 -21.05 -34.30
N ALA A 194 -17.68 -19.83 -33.77
CA ALA A 194 -18.30 -18.73 -34.49
C ALA A 194 -17.31 -17.83 -35.27
N GLY A 195 -16.02 -18.17 -35.26
CA GLY A 195 -14.96 -17.39 -35.87
C GLY A 195 -14.13 -18.16 -36.89
N HIS A 196 -13.34 -17.44 -37.68
CA HIS A 196 -12.34 -17.99 -38.58
C HIS A 196 -10.97 -17.89 -37.93
N PHE A 197 -10.36 -19.04 -37.59
CA PHE A 197 -9.07 -19.11 -36.92
C PHE A 197 -8.05 -19.90 -37.71
N MET A 198 -6.83 -19.38 -37.79
CA MET A 198 -5.64 -20.11 -38.22
C MET A 198 -4.86 -20.58 -36.99
N TYR A 199 -4.31 -21.78 -37.05
CA TYR A 199 -3.52 -22.32 -35.96
C TYR A 199 -2.08 -22.51 -36.41
N GLU A 200 -1.16 -21.96 -35.64
CA GLU A 200 0.28 -22.04 -35.88
C GLU A 200 1.00 -22.52 -34.61
N THR A 201 2.21 -23.05 -34.79
CA THR A 201 3.09 -23.44 -33.69
C THR A 201 4.33 -22.54 -33.74
N LEU A 202 4.47 -21.66 -32.75
CA LEU A 202 5.62 -20.80 -32.57
C LEU A 202 6.38 -21.24 -31.34
N ALA A 203 7.64 -21.63 -31.48
CA ALA A 203 8.52 -21.97 -30.36
C ALA A 203 7.86 -22.92 -29.33
N ASN A 204 7.25 -24.03 -29.79
CA ASN A 204 6.51 -25.02 -28.99
C ASN A 204 5.17 -24.55 -28.37
N THR A 205 4.71 -23.35 -28.71
CA THR A 205 3.40 -22.84 -28.27
C THR A 205 2.41 -22.88 -29.40
N LYS A 206 1.23 -23.45 -29.17
CA LYS A 206 0.12 -23.42 -30.15
C LYS A 206 -0.54 -22.05 -30.08
N VAL A 207 -0.60 -21.37 -31.21
CA VAL A 207 -1.19 -20.04 -31.36
C VAL A 207 -2.41 -20.14 -32.26
N ALA A 208 -3.52 -19.53 -31.85
CA ALA A 208 -4.73 -19.35 -32.68
C ALA A 208 -4.82 -17.85 -33.05
N ILE A 209 -4.88 -17.58 -34.33
CA ILE A 209 -5.02 -16.20 -34.88
C ILE A 209 -6.32 -16.16 -35.68
N GLY A 210 -7.19 -15.18 -35.36
CA GLY A 210 -8.46 -15.09 -36.06
C GLY A 210 -9.34 -13.94 -35.60
N ALA A 211 -10.53 -13.85 -36.15
CA ALA A 211 -11.55 -12.86 -35.79
C ALA A 211 -12.59 -13.48 -34.84
N LEU A 212 -12.83 -12.81 -33.74
CA LEU A 212 -13.87 -13.15 -32.77
C LEU A 212 -14.97 -12.10 -32.80
N PRO A 213 -16.26 -12.49 -32.81
CA PRO A 213 -17.36 -11.53 -32.72
C PRO A 213 -17.25 -10.68 -31.44
N LEU A 214 -17.48 -9.38 -31.53
CA LEU A 214 -17.39 -8.47 -30.39
C LEU A 214 -18.26 -8.92 -29.20
N LYS A 215 -19.43 -9.50 -29.48
CA LYS A 215 -20.32 -10.07 -28.46
C LYS A 215 -19.68 -11.19 -27.63
N GLU A 216 -18.71 -11.92 -28.19
CA GLU A 216 -17.97 -12.95 -27.46
C GLU A 216 -16.81 -12.31 -26.66
N CYS A 217 -16.17 -11.29 -27.23
CA CYS A 217 -15.12 -10.54 -26.52
C CYS A 217 -15.65 -9.90 -25.23
N ILE A 218 -16.82 -9.26 -25.28
CA ILE A 218 -17.40 -8.58 -24.10
C ILE A 218 -17.88 -9.53 -23.00
N LYS A 219 -17.91 -10.83 -23.24
CA LYS A 219 -18.19 -11.85 -22.20
C LYS A 219 -16.95 -12.17 -21.37
N ILE A 220 -15.75 -11.86 -21.86
CA ILE A 220 -14.51 -12.07 -21.10
C ILE A 220 -14.55 -11.17 -19.87
N PRO A 221 -14.40 -11.74 -18.65
CA PRO A 221 -14.35 -10.94 -17.42
C PRO A 221 -13.26 -9.87 -17.50
N GLY A 222 -13.51 -8.69 -17.00
CA GLY A 222 -12.55 -7.58 -17.01
C GLY A 222 -12.51 -6.74 -18.30
N ILE A 223 -13.24 -7.15 -19.38
CA ILE A 223 -13.31 -6.29 -20.57
C ILE A 223 -14.26 -5.11 -20.38
N LYS A 224 -15.43 -5.34 -19.76
CA LYS A 224 -16.45 -4.28 -19.59
C LYS A 224 -16.05 -3.19 -18.60
N ASP A 225 -15.41 -3.58 -17.53
CA ASP A 225 -14.94 -2.69 -16.44
C ASP A 225 -13.50 -2.21 -16.65
N GLY A 226 -12.81 -2.68 -17.68
CA GLY A 226 -11.46 -2.28 -18.02
C GLY A 226 -10.36 -2.97 -17.21
N THR A 227 -10.69 -3.81 -16.24
CA THR A 227 -9.69 -4.46 -15.36
C THR A 227 -8.70 -5.33 -16.13
N LEU A 228 -9.11 -5.95 -17.25
CA LEU A 228 -8.23 -6.71 -18.12
C LEU A 228 -7.08 -5.87 -18.74
N PHE A 229 -7.28 -4.56 -18.82
CA PHE A 229 -6.35 -3.65 -19.50
C PHE A 229 -5.55 -2.76 -18.53
N GLN A 230 -5.72 -2.90 -17.23
CA GLN A 230 -5.08 -2.05 -16.22
C GLN A 230 -3.54 -2.03 -16.32
N LYS A 231 -2.92 -3.11 -16.80
CA LYS A 231 -1.47 -3.17 -17.07
C LYS A 231 -1.10 -2.97 -18.55
N ASN A 232 -2.05 -2.53 -19.38
CA ASN A 232 -1.69 -2.23 -20.76
C ASN A 232 -0.82 -0.97 -20.79
N VAL A 233 0.40 -1.09 -21.29
CA VAL A 233 1.42 0.00 -21.41
C VAL A 233 0.88 1.27 -22.09
N ARG A 234 -0.22 1.16 -22.84
CA ARG A 234 -0.88 2.30 -23.49
C ARG A 234 -1.78 3.13 -22.56
N GLN A 235 -2.07 2.67 -21.37
CA GLN A 235 -2.78 3.45 -20.33
C GLN A 235 -1.82 4.27 -19.44
N SER A 236 -0.51 4.06 -19.58
CA SER A 236 0.53 4.73 -18.79
C SER A 236 1.15 5.96 -19.49
N LEU A 237 0.51 6.47 -20.53
CA LEU A 237 0.92 7.67 -21.28
C LEU A 237 -0.17 8.79 -21.07
#